data_138d053ad417342e1edb2d6589bfe88e
#
_entry.id   138d053ad417342e1edb2d6589bfe88e
#
_cell.length_a   1.000
_cell.length_b   1.000
_cell.length_c   1.000
_cell.angle_alpha   90.00
_cell.angle_beta   90.00
_cell.angle_gamma   90.00
#
_symmetry.space_group_name_H-M   'P 1'
#
loop_
_entity.id
_entity.type
_entity.pdbx_description
1 polymer ?
#
loop_
_entity_poly.entity_id
_entity_poly.type
_entity_poly.pdbx_seq_one_letter_code
_entity_poly.pdbx_strand_id
1 'polypeptide(L)' 'MGVGKFEVRVSLRGQFVTLLVNKKEDVIIGNSCVAVNADNGDMFIWPLANVSEIVISAGEKCEEISLSELGESE' A
#
# COMPACT_ATOMS: atom_id res chain seq x y z
N MET A 1 12.33 -11.88 17.11
CA MET A 1 12.15 -11.54 16.86
C MET A 1 11.64 -11.12 16.07
N GLY A 2 11.38 -11.09 15.74
CA GLY A 2 10.65 -10.85 15.00
C GLY A 2 10.41 -9.85 14.26
N VAL A 3 10.75 -9.70 13.55
CA VAL A 3 10.48 -8.81 12.96
C VAL A 3 9.63 -8.73 12.27
N GLY A 4 8.98 -8.33 12.21
CA GLY A 4 7.97 -8.33 11.58
C GLY A 4 7.79 -7.92 10.30
N LYS A 5 6.82 -8.45 9.63
CA LYS A 5 6.49 -7.93 8.35
C LYS A 5 5.38 -6.93 8.51
N PHE A 6 5.19 -6.13 7.49
CA PHE A 6 4.11 -5.15 7.49
C PHE A 6 2.98 -5.70 6.65
N GLU A 7 1.76 -5.48 7.10
CA GLU A 7 0.60 -5.85 6.32
C GLU A 7 0.12 -4.61 5.58
N VAL A 8 -0.03 -4.73 4.28
CA VAL A 8 -0.43 -3.62 3.43
C VAL A 8 -1.77 -3.95 2.82
N ARG A 9 -2.76 -3.11 3.10
CA ARG A 9 -4.07 -3.26 2.49
C ARG A 9 -4.26 -2.14 1.49
N VAL A 10 -4.46 -2.50 0.24
CA VAL A 10 -4.65 -1.54 -0.83
C VAL A 10 -6.12 -1.58 -1.21
N SER A 11 -6.81 -0.47 -1.05
CA SER A 11 -8.23 -0.37 -1.37
C SER A 11 -8.38 0.12 -2.79
N LEU A 12 -9.03 -0.67 -3.60
CA LEU A 12 -9.27 -0.35 -4.98
C LEU A 12 -10.75 -0.08 -5.14
N ARG A 13 -11.13 0.28 -6.34
CA ARG A 13 -12.54 0.51 -6.57
C ARG A 13 -13.28 -0.79 -6.46
N GLY A 14 -14.15 -0.90 -5.49
CA GLY A 14 -14.99 -2.07 -5.35
C GLY A 14 -14.35 -3.26 -4.68
N GLN A 15 -13.07 -3.16 -4.29
CA GLN A 15 -12.44 -4.31 -3.64
C GLN A 15 -11.15 -3.85 -2.98
N PHE A 16 -10.52 -4.75 -2.25
CA PHE A 16 -9.23 -4.46 -1.68
C PHE A 16 -8.36 -5.70 -1.76
N VAL A 17 -7.06 -5.47 -1.63
CA VAL A 17 -6.06 -6.53 -1.69
C VAL A 17 -5.18 -6.38 -0.46
N THR A 18 -4.83 -7.48 0.17
CA THR A 18 -3.94 -7.47 1.33
C THR A 18 -2.66 -8.20 0.98
N LEU A 19 -1.54 -7.57 1.29
CA LEU A 19 -0.22 -8.12 0.97
C LEU A 19 0.67 -7.97 2.20
N LEU A 20 1.70 -8.78 2.24
CA LEU A 20 2.73 -8.64 3.27
C LEU A 20 4.00 -8.16 2.61
N VAL A 21 4.66 -7.21 3.25
CA VAL A 21 5.94 -6.69 2.74
C VAL A 21 6.96 -6.76 3.86
N ASN A 22 8.23 -6.75 3.50
CA ASN A 22 9.29 -6.84 4.48
C ASN A 22 9.60 -5.51 5.13
N LYS A 23 9.32 -4.41 4.46
CA LYS A 23 9.59 -3.09 5.01
C LYS A 23 8.66 -2.10 4.34
N LYS A 24 8.52 -0.95 4.98
CA LYS A 24 7.60 0.05 4.46
C LYS A 24 8.05 0.57 3.10
N GLU A 25 9.35 0.62 2.87
CA GLU A 25 9.84 1.12 1.61
C GLU A 25 9.47 0.25 0.43
N ASP A 26 8.97 -0.95 0.69
CA ASP A 26 8.49 -1.80 -0.38
C ASP A 26 7.17 -1.29 -0.95
N VAL A 27 6.53 -0.33 -0.31
CA VAL A 27 5.34 0.31 -0.84
C VAL A 27 5.78 1.64 -1.45
N ILE A 28 5.67 1.75 -2.75
CA ILE A 28 6.17 2.91 -3.47
C ILE A 28 4.99 3.62 -4.10
N ILE A 29 4.80 4.87 -3.75
CA ILE A 29 3.70 5.66 -4.28
C ILE A 29 4.29 6.69 -5.22
N GLY A 30 4.01 6.53 -6.50
CA GLY A 30 4.52 7.45 -7.49
C GLY A 30 3.49 8.46 -7.91
N ASN A 31 3.77 9.14 -8.99
CA ASN A 31 2.86 10.17 -9.47
C ASN A 31 1.68 9.58 -10.21
N SER A 32 1.82 8.41 -10.77
CA SER A 32 0.75 7.85 -11.57
C SER A 32 0.45 6.40 -11.21
N CYS A 33 1.21 5.79 -10.34
CA CYS A 33 0.96 4.41 -9.97
C CYS A 33 1.49 4.11 -8.58
N VAL A 34 1.02 3.02 -8.03
CA VAL A 34 1.47 2.51 -6.74
C VAL A 34 2.07 1.14 -6.99
N ALA A 35 3.26 0.89 -6.48
CA ALA A 35 3.91 -0.39 -6.62
C ALA A 35 4.17 -0.97 -5.24
N VAL A 36 3.92 -2.25 -5.08
CA VAL A 36 4.16 -2.94 -3.82
C VAL A 36 4.96 -4.19 -4.10
N ASN A 37 6.10 -4.32 -3.42
CA ASN A 37 6.91 -5.52 -3.50
C ASN A 37 6.54 -6.43 -2.34
N ALA A 38 5.86 -7.51 -2.64
CA ALA A 38 5.43 -8.44 -1.62
C ALA A 38 6.60 -9.24 -1.10
N ASP A 39 6.42 -9.83 0.07
CA ASP A 39 7.51 -10.53 0.73
C ASP A 39 7.90 -11.81 0.00
N ASN A 40 7.06 -12.31 -0.88
CA ASN A 40 7.38 -13.53 -1.61
C ASN A 40 8.06 -13.23 -2.94
N GLY A 41 8.37 -11.97 -3.20
CA GLY A 41 9.06 -11.61 -4.43
C GLY A 41 8.17 -11.09 -5.53
N ASP A 42 6.87 -11.11 -5.33
CA ASP A 42 5.95 -10.61 -6.34
C ASP A 42 5.89 -9.10 -6.28
N MET A 43 5.67 -8.49 -7.42
CA MET A 43 5.48 -7.05 -7.47
C MET A 43 4.10 -6.77 -8.04
N PHE A 44 3.39 -5.89 -7.38
CA PHE A 44 2.06 -5.49 -7.81
C PHE A 44 2.07 -4.02 -8.12
N ILE A 45 1.48 -3.64 -9.23
CA ILE A 45 1.44 -2.24 -9.65
C ILE A 45 0.02 -1.92 -10.05
N TRP A 46 -0.50 -0.83 -9.50
CA TRP A 46 -1.84 -0.38 -9.83
C TRP A 46 -1.78 1.08 -10.26
N PRO A 47 -2.60 1.49 -11.21
CA PRO A 47 -2.71 2.92 -11.53
C PRO A 47 -3.21 3.67 -10.31
N LEU A 48 -2.67 4.84 -10.09
CA LEU A 48 -3.05 5.62 -8.93
C LEU A 48 -4.54 5.94 -8.94
N ALA A 49 -5.10 6.10 -10.12
CA ALA A 49 -6.52 6.42 -10.21
C ALA A 49 -7.42 5.31 -9.71
N ASN A 50 -6.90 4.08 -9.64
CA ASN A 50 -7.70 2.96 -9.16
C ASN A 50 -7.55 2.72 -7.67
N VAL A 51 -6.60 3.37 -7.02
CA VAL A 51 -6.29 3.14 -5.62
C VAL A 51 -6.88 4.27 -4.81
N SER A 52 -7.72 3.97 -3.84
CA SER A 52 -8.30 5.01 -3.02
C SER A 52 -7.61 5.15 -1.67
N GLU A 53 -7.04 4.08 -1.16
CA GLU A 53 -6.45 4.16 0.16
C GLU A 53 -5.45 3.03 0.34
N ILE A 54 -4.40 3.28 1.09
CA ILE A 54 -3.43 2.25 1.45
C ILE A 54 -3.28 2.30 2.96
N VAL A 55 -3.39 1.15 3.60
CA VAL A 55 -3.21 1.04 5.04
C VAL A 55 -2.02 0.12 5.29
N ILE A 56 -1.04 0.61 6.01
CA ILE A 56 0.14 -0.17 6.34
C ILE A 56 0.11 -0.41 7.85
N SER A 57 0.08 -1.67 8.22
CA SER A 57 -0.02 -2.06 9.62
C SER A 57 1.22 -2.81 10.06
N ALA A 58 1.71 -2.48 11.24
CA ALA A 58 2.86 -3.16 11.79
C ALA A 58 2.58 -3.39 13.28
N GLY A 59 2.15 -4.59 13.60
CA GLY A 59 1.79 -4.89 14.97
C GLY A 59 0.60 -4.06 15.39
N GLU A 60 0.83 -3.18 16.36
CA GLU A 60 -0.25 -2.37 16.85
C GLU A 60 -0.41 -1.07 16.12
N LYS A 61 0.48 -0.75 15.22
CA LYS A 61 0.45 0.53 14.57
C LYS A 61 -0.11 0.41 13.17
N CYS A 62 -0.89 1.38 12.78
CA CYS A 62 -1.45 1.44 11.44
C CYS A 62 -1.24 2.83 10.88
N GLU A 63 -0.84 2.90 9.63
CA GLU A 63 -0.74 4.15 8.92
C GLU A 63 -1.70 4.11 7.75
N GLU A 64 -2.49 5.14 7.62
CA GLU A 64 -3.45 5.23 6.52
C GLU A 64 -3.02 6.33 5.58
N ILE A 65 -3.02 6.04 4.32
CA ILE A 65 -2.67 7.00 3.29
C ILE A 65 -3.87 7.11 2.37
N SER A 66 -4.49 8.28 2.38
CA SER A 66 -5.68 8.49 1.58
C SER A 66 -5.28 9.15 0.27
N LEU A 67 -5.28 8.38 -0.79
CA LEU A 67 -4.81 8.89 -2.05
C LEU A 67 -5.82 9.79 -2.72
N SER A 68 -7.08 9.64 -2.37
CA SER A 68 -8.06 10.53 -2.96
C SER A 68 -7.84 11.95 -2.50
N GLU A 69 -7.35 12.14 -1.28
CA GLU A 69 -7.05 13.48 -0.85
C GLU A 69 -5.86 14.04 -1.57
N LEU A 70 -4.87 13.22 -1.82
CA LEU A 70 -3.72 13.68 -2.55
C LEU A 70 -4.10 14.08 -3.95
N GLY A 71 -4.98 13.32 -4.56
CA GLY A 71 -5.36 13.62 -5.91
C GLY A 71 -6.17 14.88 -6.04
N GLU A 72 -6.83 15.28 -4.96
CA GLU A 72 -7.60 16.45 -5.06
C GLU A 72 -6.84 17.65 -4.80
N SER A 73 -5.70 17.55 -4.30
CA SER A 73 -5.05 18.72 -3.95
C SER A 73 -4.76 19.54 -5.08
N GLU A 74 -5.01 19.47 -5.95
CA GLU A 74 -4.80 20.29 -6.85
C GLU A 74 -5.02 21.11 -6.96
#